data_4d7847426f482d70314177b459c15825
#
_entry.id   4d7847426f482d70314177b459c15825
#
_cell.length_a   1.000
_cell.length_b   1.000
_cell.length_c   1.000
_cell.angle_alpha   90.00
_cell.angle_beta   90.00
_cell.angle_gamma   90.00
#
_symmetry.space_group_name_H-M   'P 1'
#
loop_
_entity.id
_entity.type
_entity.pdbx_description
1 polymer ?
#
loop_
_entity_poly.entity_id
_entity_poly.type
_entity_poly.pdbx_seq_one_letter_code
_entity_poly.pdbx_strand_id
1 'polypeptide(L)'
;MSVFAHPDFDRHEQVVFCHDQASGLKAIIAIHDTRLGPALGGCRMFPYASDDDALRDVLRLSRGMTLKSSLAGLKLGGGKAVIIGDPHTGKSQALLHAMGDFVDSLGGRYITAADSGTGDAEMQAFAQRTRHVVGATPRTLLDGSVASGDPSPSTAYGVFVGLKEAVRQRLGRDDLTGLKVAIQGVGHVGLGLARHLKAAGAELWVADIFDANVKQAMDELGANVVRPQDIYGLDVDVFAPCAMGGILNEQTLEVLRAPVIAGAANNQLASAEIGVELQRRNQLYAPDYAINAGGIIDVYYQRNGGSAAQIDAHVNAIAGTLREIFERAAASGECTSVVADRLALERLQAGGAPQVATLQRQAS
;
A
#
# COMPACT_ATOMS: atom_id res chain seq x y z
N MET A 1 -23.81 12.08 -13.55
CA MET A 1 -23.87 12.62 -12.18
C MET A 1 -22.84 13.73 -12.06
N SER A 2 -23.04 14.77 -11.24
CA SER A 2 -21.97 15.78 -10.97
C SER A 2 -20.90 15.15 -10.11
N VAL A 3 -19.61 15.50 -10.34
CA VAL A 3 -18.49 15.02 -9.51
C VAL A 3 -18.71 15.33 -8.03
N PHE A 4 -19.24 16.52 -7.71
CA PHE A 4 -19.53 16.92 -6.33
C PHE A 4 -20.66 16.13 -5.66
N ALA A 5 -21.53 15.49 -6.45
CA ALA A 5 -22.60 14.63 -5.96
C ALA A 5 -22.24 13.14 -5.98
N HIS A 6 -21.01 12.80 -6.36
CA HIS A 6 -20.53 11.42 -6.37
C HIS A 6 -20.40 10.89 -4.93
N PRO A 7 -20.86 9.67 -4.60
CA PRO A 7 -20.81 9.13 -3.23
C PRO A 7 -19.41 9.08 -2.62
N ASP A 8 -18.39 8.84 -3.46
CA ASP A 8 -16.99 8.77 -3.04
C ASP A 8 -16.25 10.12 -3.10
N PHE A 9 -16.95 11.23 -3.39
CA PHE A 9 -16.35 12.56 -3.32
C PHE A 9 -16.26 13.02 -1.86
N ASP A 10 -15.05 13.01 -1.30
CA ASP A 10 -14.76 13.42 0.08
C ASP A 10 -13.91 14.69 0.10
N ARG A 11 -14.51 15.81 -0.30
CA ARG A 11 -13.83 17.13 -0.27
C ARG A 11 -12.50 17.17 -1.02
N HIS A 12 -12.38 16.42 -2.12
CA HIS A 12 -11.18 16.45 -2.97
C HIS A 12 -10.87 17.88 -3.40
N GLU A 13 -9.62 18.30 -3.25
CA GLU A 13 -9.19 19.65 -3.62
C GLU A 13 -9.27 19.88 -5.12
N GLN A 14 -9.02 18.83 -5.93
CA GLN A 14 -9.04 18.93 -7.38
C GLN A 14 -9.31 17.57 -8.02
N VAL A 15 -10.18 17.56 -9.02
CA VAL A 15 -10.37 16.41 -9.94
C VAL A 15 -10.28 16.94 -11.35
N VAL A 16 -9.36 16.41 -12.15
CA VAL A 16 -9.06 16.91 -13.49
C VAL A 16 -9.20 15.78 -14.50
N PHE A 17 -9.90 16.05 -15.59
CA PHE A 17 -10.10 15.12 -16.68
C PHE A 17 -9.21 15.55 -17.86
N CYS A 18 -8.60 14.59 -18.52
CA CYS A 18 -7.83 14.79 -19.72
C CYS A 18 -8.35 13.87 -20.85
N HIS A 19 -8.59 14.47 -21.99
CA HIS A 19 -8.86 13.76 -23.23
C HIS A 19 -7.98 14.35 -24.33
N ASP A 20 -7.01 13.58 -24.81
CA ASP A 20 -6.20 13.95 -25.97
C ASP A 20 -6.51 13.04 -27.14
N GLN A 21 -7.19 13.59 -28.16
CA GLN A 21 -7.64 12.84 -29.32
C GLN A 21 -6.48 12.30 -30.18
N ALA A 22 -5.34 13.02 -30.21
CA ALA A 22 -4.20 12.63 -31.04
C ALA A 22 -3.50 11.37 -30.51
N SER A 23 -3.36 11.25 -29.21
CA SER A 23 -2.75 10.09 -28.55
C SER A 23 -3.77 9.01 -28.11
N GLY A 24 -5.06 9.35 -28.11
CA GLY A 24 -6.13 8.50 -27.57
C GLY A 24 -6.21 8.49 -26.04
N LEU A 25 -5.49 9.39 -25.36
CA LEU A 25 -5.50 9.44 -23.88
C LEU A 25 -6.89 9.83 -23.37
N LYS A 26 -7.41 9.03 -22.44
CA LYS A 26 -8.50 9.37 -21.52
C LYS A 26 -8.03 9.12 -20.10
N ALA A 27 -7.90 10.16 -19.30
CA ALA A 27 -7.36 10.04 -17.94
C ALA A 27 -8.06 10.96 -16.95
N ILE A 28 -8.03 10.58 -15.70
CA ILE A 28 -8.52 11.38 -14.58
C ILE A 28 -7.41 11.43 -13.53
N ILE A 29 -7.08 12.63 -13.03
CA ILE A 29 -6.24 12.81 -11.84
C ILE A 29 -7.11 13.40 -10.72
N ALA A 30 -7.12 12.74 -9.56
CA ALA A 30 -7.73 13.26 -8.34
C ALA A 30 -6.65 13.60 -7.32
N ILE A 31 -6.69 14.83 -6.83
CA ILE A 31 -5.92 15.32 -5.68
C ILE A 31 -6.91 15.42 -4.53
N HIS A 32 -6.74 14.55 -3.53
CA HIS A 32 -7.65 14.52 -2.39
C HIS A 32 -7.27 15.62 -1.39
N ASP A 33 -6.02 15.67 -0.95
CA ASP A 33 -5.59 16.60 0.08
C ASP A 33 -4.09 16.91 -0.07
N THR A 34 -3.70 18.18 0.04
CA THR A 34 -2.30 18.63 -0.05
C THR A 34 -1.79 19.33 1.21
N ARG A 35 -2.52 19.28 2.32
CA ARG A 35 -2.13 19.94 3.59
C ARG A 35 -0.79 19.49 4.12
N LEU A 36 -0.40 18.22 3.92
CA LEU A 36 0.90 17.69 4.35
C LEU A 36 2.00 17.93 3.32
N GLY A 37 1.66 18.25 2.08
CA GLY A 37 2.59 18.43 0.98
C GLY A 37 1.97 18.03 -0.35
N PRO A 38 2.76 18.00 -1.44
CA PRO A 38 2.25 17.62 -2.75
C PRO A 38 1.61 16.24 -2.73
N ALA A 39 0.50 16.09 -3.44
CA ALA A 39 -0.20 14.83 -3.54
C ALA A 39 0.65 13.80 -4.28
N LEU A 40 0.86 12.62 -3.69
CA LEU A 40 1.55 11.50 -4.34
C LEU A 40 0.60 10.32 -4.50
N GLY A 41 0.68 9.65 -5.65
CA GLY A 41 -0.02 8.41 -5.90
C GLY A 41 0.26 7.82 -7.27
N GLY A 42 0.02 6.52 -7.41
CA GLY A 42 0.27 5.80 -8.66
C GLY A 42 -0.67 6.18 -9.80
N CYS A 43 -0.21 5.97 -11.01
CA CYS A 43 -1.02 6.05 -12.24
C CYS A 43 -1.46 4.64 -12.63
N ARG A 44 -2.74 4.33 -12.46
CA ARG A 44 -3.32 3.04 -12.85
C ARG A 44 -3.78 3.09 -14.30
N MET A 45 -3.55 2.03 -15.08
CA MET A 45 -4.20 1.86 -16.38
C MET A 45 -5.09 0.62 -16.34
N PHE A 46 -6.39 0.80 -16.60
CA PHE A 46 -7.36 -0.28 -16.47
C PHE A 46 -8.53 -0.09 -17.45
N PRO A 47 -9.07 -1.19 -18.05
CA PRO A 47 -10.22 -1.14 -18.94
C PRO A 47 -11.53 -1.03 -18.14
N TYR A 48 -11.78 0.12 -17.55
CA TYR A 48 -13.00 0.36 -16.78
C TYR A 48 -14.25 0.16 -17.63
N ALA A 49 -15.30 -0.43 -17.05
CA ALA A 49 -16.57 -0.68 -17.74
C ALA A 49 -17.31 0.64 -18.04
N SER A 50 -17.07 1.68 -17.25
CA SER A 50 -17.64 3.02 -17.46
C SER A 50 -16.71 4.13 -16.95
N ASP A 51 -16.92 5.36 -17.42
CA ASP A 51 -16.23 6.54 -16.89
C ASP A 51 -16.56 6.78 -15.41
N ASP A 52 -17.74 6.39 -14.94
CA ASP A 52 -18.16 6.48 -13.54
C ASP A 52 -17.38 5.50 -12.65
N ASP A 53 -17.07 4.31 -13.14
CA ASP A 53 -16.19 3.36 -12.43
C ASP A 53 -14.77 3.88 -12.31
N ALA A 54 -14.25 4.52 -13.36
CA ALA A 54 -12.92 5.16 -13.35
C ALA A 54 -12.90 6.34 -12.35
N LEU A 55 -13.95 7.15 -12.33
CA LEU A 55 -14.11 8.26 -11.39
C LEU A 55 -14.18 7.75 -9.95
N ARG A 56 -14.99 6.72 -9.69
CA ARG A 56 -15.09 6.07 -8.38
C ARG A 56 -13.74 5.59 -7.89
N ASP A 57 -13.00 4.89 -8.75
CA ASP A 57 -11.70 4.31 -8.38
C ASP A 57 -10.69 5.40 -8.04
N VAL A 58 -10.56 6.44 -8.87
CA VAL A 58 -9.61 7.52 -8.64
C VAL A 58 -9.92 8.32 -7.38
N LEU A 59 -11.19 8.56 -7.06
CA LEU A 59 -11.62 9.25 -5.84
C LEU A 59 -11.26 8.43 -4.58
N ARG A 60 -11.63 7.17 -4.55
CA ARG A 60 -11.33 6.28 -3.41
C ARG A 60 -9.84 6.10 -3.20
N LEU A 61 -9.09 5.87 -4.28
CA LEU A 61 -7.65 5.64 -4.20
C LEU A 61 -6.88 6.90 -3.78
N SER A 62 -7.26 8.09 -4.26
CA SER A 62 -6.61 9.34 -3.85
C SER A 62 -6.84 9.65 -2.37
N ARG A 63 -8.05 9.39 -1.85
CA ARG A 63 -8.33 9.46 -0.41
C ARG A 63 -7.47 8.47 0.38
N GLY A 64 -7.39 7.23 -0.07
CA GLY A 64 -6.55 6.20 0.55
C GLY A 64 -5.07 6.61 0.62
N MET A 65 -4.56 7.28 -0.42
CA MET A 65 -3.18 7.80 -0.41
C MET A 65 -2.97 8.91 0.62
N THR A 66 -3.97 9.78 0.87
CA THR A 66 -3.90 10.77 1.95
C THR A 66 -3.79 10.11 3.32
N LEU A 67 -4.65 9.13 3.60
CA LEU A 67 -4.63 8.39 4.87
C LEU A 67 -3.30 7.65 5.06
N LYS A 68 -2.80 6.99 4.00
CA LYS A 68 -1.51 6.30 4.01
C LYS A 68 -0.36 7.25 4.31
N SER A 69 -0.27 8.39 3.62
CA SER A 69 0.77 9.40 3.83
C SER A 69 0.73 9.98 5.24
N SER A 70 -0.47 10.23 5.75
CA SER A 70 -0.69 10.77 7.11
C SER A 70 -0.24 9.77 8.17
N LEU A 71 -0.66 8.50 8.10
CA LEU A 71 -0.24 7.47 9.07
C LEU A 71 1.26 7.20 9.02
N ALA A 72 1.84 7.25 7.82
CA ALA A 72 3.29 7.12 7.65
C ALA A 72 4.07 8.37 8.10
N GLY A 73 3.42 9.47 8.51
CA GLY A 73 4.10 10.69 8.94
C GLY A 73 4.88 11.39 7.83
N LEU A 74 4.45 11.25 6.57
CA LEU A 74 5.12 11.81 5.41
C LEU A 74 4.64 13.24 5.13
N LYS A 75 5.54 14.09 4.64
CA LYS A 75 5.21 15.41 4.11
C LYS A 75 4.68 15.30 2.67
N LEU A 76 3.64 14.51 2.50
CA LEU A 76 2.96 14.22 1.24
C LEU A 76 1.45 14.25 1.45
N GLY A 77 0.76 14.81 0.48
CA GLY A 77 -0.68 14.65 0.32
C GLY A 77 -1.05 13.34 -0.38
N GLY A 78 -2.32 13.18 -0.66
CA GLY A 78 -2.83 12.02 -1.40
C GLY A 78 -3.41 12.39 -2.75
N GLY A 79 -2.96 11.71 -3.77
CA GLY A 79 -3.49 11.80 -5.12
C GLY A 79 -3.51 10.44 -5.82
N LYS A 80 -4.17 10.40 -6.95
CA LYS A 80 -4.22 9.22 -7.81
C LYS A 80 -4.47 9.63 -9.25
N ALA A 81 -3.94 8.86 -10.18
CA ALA A 81 -4.28 8.96 -11.59
C ALA A 81 -4.84 7.64 -12.11
N VAL A 82 -5.79 7.72 -13.03
CA VAL A 82 -6.27 6.58 -13.81
C VAL A 82 -6.23 6.92 -15.29
N ILE A 83 -5.76 5.96 -16.10
CA ILE A 83 -5.88 5.95 -17.56
C ILE A 83 -6.95 4.91 -17.91
N ILE A 84 -7.95 5.32 -18.67
CA ILE A 84 -9.03 4.43 -19.13
C ILE A 84 -8.56 3.74 -20.40
N GLY A 85 -8.17 2.47 -20.30
CA GLY A 85 -7.67 1.68 -21.43
C GLY A 85 -7.09 0.35 -20.99
N ASP A 86 -6.93 -0.56 -21.95
CA ASP A 86 -6.31 -1.85 -21.73
C ASP A 86 -4.78 -1.70 -21.63
N PRO A 87 -4.16 -2.08 -20.49
CA PRO A 87 -2.73 -1.95 -20.28
C PRO A 87 -1.88 -2.88 -21.17
N HIS A 88 -2.47 -3.90 -21.79
CA HIS A 88 -1.76 -4.85 -22.66
C HIS A 88 -1.74 -4.42 -24.13
N THR A 89 -2.79 -3.74 -24.57
CA THR A 89 -2.97 -3.40 -26.00
C THR A 89 -3.10 -1.90 -26.26
N GLY A 90 -3.43 -1.10 -25.25
CA GLY A 90 -3.75 0.33 -25.38
C GLY A 90 -2.57 1.28 -25.20
N LYS A 91 -1.37 0.79 -24.85
CA LYS A 91 -0.20 1.65 -24.62
C LYS A 91 0.49 2.06 -25.91
N SER A 92 0.70 3.34 -26.08
CA SER A 92 1.58 3.90 -27.10
C SER A 92 2.50 4.95 -26.49
N GLN A 93 3.64 5.23 -27.13
CA GLN A 93 4.54 6.30 -26.69
C GLN A 93 3.84 7.66 -26.66
N ALA A 94 2.96 7.93 -27.64
CA ALA A 94 2.18 9.16 -27.70
C ALA A 94 1.23 9.28 -26.52
N LEU A 95 0.52 8.20 -26.13
CA LEU A 95 -0.38 8.18 -24.97
C LEU A 95 0.41 8.42 -23.67
N LEU A 96 1.55 7.75 -23.51
CA LEU A 96 2.38 7.90 -22.31
C LEU A 96 2.96 9.32 -22.23
N HIS A 97 3.41 9.90 -23.31
CA HIS A 97 3.87 11.29 -23.34
C HIS A 97 2.75 12.28 -22.99
N ALA A 98 1.56 12.11 -23.58
CA ALA A 98 0.40 12.95 -23.25
C ALA A 98 0.02 12.84 -21.75
N MET A 99 0.12 11.65 -21.16
CA MET A 99 -0.08 11.49 -19.72
C MET A 99 1.00 12.21 -18.89
N GLY A 100 2.27 12.17 -19.32
CA GLY A 100 3.34 12.94 -18.71
C GLY A 100 3.10 14.45 -18.76
N ASP A 101 2.67 14.99 -19.92
CA ASP A 101 2.29 16.40 -20.10
C ASP A 101 1.09 16.77 -19.20
N PHE A 102 0.12 15.86 -19.07
CA PHE A 102 -1.02 16.06 -18.17
C PHE A 102 -0.59 16.16 -16.71
N VAL A 103 0.31 15.31 -16.25
CA VAL A 103 0.90 15.40 -14.90
C VAL A 103 1.67 16.72 -14.74
N ASP A 104 2.47 17.13 -15.74
CA ASP A 104 3.25 18.37 -15.68
C ASP A 104 2.39 19.60 -15.59
N SER A 105 1.22 19.62 -16.24
CA SER A 105 0.25 20.71 -16.22
C SER A 105 -0.26 21.06 -14.83
N LEU A 106 -0.14 20.14 -13.87
CA LEU A 106 -0.52 20.38 -12.47
C LEU A 106 0.58 21.04 -11.64
N GLY A 107 1.72 21.39 -12.25
CA GLY A 107 2.77 22.22 -11.65
C GLY A 107 3.38 21.61 -10.38
N GLY A 108 3.37 20.28 -10.23
CA GLY A 108 3.91 19.57 -9.07
C GLY A 108 2.95 19.42 -7.90
N ARG A 109 1.70 19.84 -8.02
CA ARG A 109 0.67 19.53 -7.02
C ARG A 109 0.37 18.02 -6.93
N TYR A 110 0.56 17.31 -8.05
CA TYR A 110 0.48 15.85 -8.13
C TYR A 110 1.81 15.26 -8.60
N ILE A 111 2.22 14.18 -7.95
CA ILE A 111 3.41 13.40 -8.27
C ILE A 111 2.95 11.99 -8.58
N THR A 112 3.30 11.49 -9.76
CA THR A 112 2.91 10.16 -10.20
C THR A 112 3.95 9.09 -9.87
N ALA A 113 3.49 7.87 -9.69
CA ALA A 113 4.28 6.66 -9.52
C ALA A 113 3.68 5.51 -10.32
N ALA A 114 4.34 4.36 -10.39
CA ALA A 114 3.77 3.14 -10.95
C ALA A 114 2.59 2.61 -10.11
N ASP A 115 1.64 1.96 -10.78
CA ASP A 115 0.52 1.22 -10.19
C ASP A 115 0.07 0.11 -11.16
N SER A 116 -1.02 -0.57 -10.85
CA SER A 116 -1.59 -1.62 -11.70
C SER A 116 -1.73 -1.15 -13.15
N GLY A 117 -1.20 -1.93 -14.07
CA GLY A 117 -1.21 -1.61 -15.50
C GLY A 117 -0.12 -0.63 -15.94
N THR A 118 0.71 -0.08 -15.03
CA THR A 118 1.90 0.70 -15.37
C THR A 118 3.10 0.21 -14.56
N GLY A 119 4.30 0.46 -15.07
CA GLY A 119 5.55 0.03 -14.44
C GLY A 119 6.70 0.98 -14.78
N ASP A 120 7.92 0.48 -14.63
CA ASP A 120 9.15 1.26 -14.84
C ASP A 120 9.22 1.88 -16.23
N ALA A 121 8.85 1.14 -17.29
CA ALA A 121 8.87 1.63 -18.65
C ALA A 121 7.93 2.82 -18.86
N GLU A 122 6.72 2.77 -18.29
CA GLU A 122 5.77 3.87 -18.36
C GLU A 122 6.24 5.06 -17.52
N MET A 123 6.81 4.83 -16.34
CA MET A 123 7.38 5.92 -15.52
C MET A 123 8.55 6.59 -16.23
N GLN A 124 9.40 5.84 -16.94
CA GLN A 124 10.47 6.40 -17.77
C GLN A 124 9.91 7.24 -18.92
N ALA A 125 8.83 6.80 -19.56
CA ALA A 125 8.17 7.57 -20.62
C ALA A 125 7.56 8.88 -20.07
N PHE A 126 6.91 8.83 -18.90
CA PHE A 126 6.39 10.03 -18.22
C PHE A 126 7.55 10.99 -17.85
N ALA A 127 8.68 10.46 -17.37
CA ALA A 127 9.84 11.26 -16.98
C ALA A 127 10.48 12.05 -18.15
N GLN A 128 10.21 11.68 -19.41
CA GLN A 128 10.62 12.45 -20.57
C GLN A 128 9.82 13.76 -20.72
N ARG A 129 8.65 13.84 -20.08
CA ARG A 129 7.70 14.97 -20.21
C ARG A 129 7.50 15.74 -18.91
N THR A 130 7.76 15.14 -17.76
CA THR A 130 7.59 15.77 -16.46
C THR A 130 8.66 15.33 -15.47
N ARG A 131 9.03 16.22 -14.55
CA ARG A 131 9.87 15.89 -13.38
C ARG A 131 9.05 15.37 -12.18
N HIS A 132 7.72 15.41 -12.29
CA HIS A 132 6.79 15.05 -11.22
C HIS A 132 6.42 13.57 -11.27
N VAL A 133 7.44 12.72 -11.38
CA VAL A 133 7.35 11.25 -11.42
C VAL A 133 8.39 10.66 -10.49
N VAL A 134 8.07 9.54 -9.85
CA VAL A 134 8.96 8.78 -8.96
C VAL A 134 8.98 7.30 -9.37
N GLY A 135 10.04 6.58 -8.97
CA GLY A 135 10.20 5.17 -9.31
C GLY A 135 10.62 4.92 -10.78
N ALA A 136 11.03 5.97 -11.53
CA ALA A 136 11.41 5.83 -12.94
C ALA A 136 12.83 5.28 -13.14
N THR A 137 13.73 5.51 -12.19
CA THR A 137 15.14 5.13 -12.29
C THR A 137 15.74 4.87 -10.92
N PRO A 138 16.76 3.98 -10.82
CA PRO A 138 17.57 3.86 -9.61
C PRO A 138 18.19 5.21 -9.24
N ARG A 139 18.28 5.50 -7.95
CA ARG A 139 18.87 6.74 -7.43
C ARG A 139 19.92 6.44 -6.38
N THR A 140 20.98 7.24 -6.37
CA THR A 140 21.98 7.20 -5.31
C THR A 140 21.43 7.97 -4.09
N LEU A 141 21.41 7.32 -2.95
CA LEU A 141 21.05 7.91 -1.66
C LEU A 141 22.21 8.75 -1.10
N LEU A 142 21.95 9.53 -0.03
CA LEU A 142 22.94 10.43 0.56
C LEU A 142 24.18 9.70 1.12
N ASP A 143 24.03 8.43 1.48
CA ASP A 143 25.13 7.58 1.97
C ASP A 143 25.91 6.85 0.86
N GLY A 144 25.59 7.15 -0.42
CA GLY A 144 26.21 6.52 -1.59
C GLY A 144 25.59 5.18 -1.98
N SER A 145 24.65 4.64 -1.22
CA SER A 145 23.91 3.43 -1.60
C SER A 145 22.95 3.70 -2.77
N VAL A 146 22.61 2.66 -3.52
CA VAL A 146 21.69 2.76 -4.66
C VAL A 146 20.35 2.16 -4.30
N ALA A 147 19.29 2.98 -4.34
CA ALA A 147 17.91 2.52 -4.30
C ALA A 147 17.49 2.07 -5.70
N SER A 148 16.95 0.86 -5.81
CA SER A 148 16.61 0.25 -7.10
C SER A 148 15.48 0.95 -7.87
N GLY A 149 14.73 1.84 -7.21
CA GLY A 149 13.46 2.37 -7.71
C GLY A 149 12.26 1.48 -7.39
N ASP A 150 12.47 0.17 -7.24
CA ASP A 150 11.43 -0.78 -6.81
C ASP A 150 11.14 -0.64 -5.30
N PRO A 151 9.92 -0.23 -4.90
CA PRO A 151 9.55 -0.07 -3.50
C PRO A 151 9.20 -1.41 -2.80
N SER A 152 9.22 -2.52 -3.53
CA SER A 152 8.78 -3.83 -3.01
C SER A 152 9.59 -4.32 -1.82
N PRO A 153 10.94 -4.19 -1.75
CA PRO A 153 11.71 -4.61 -0.59
C PRO A 153 11.32 -3.86 0.69
N SER A 154 11.19 -2.53 0.61
CA SER A 154 10.79 -1.69 1.76
C SER A 154 9.33 -1.96 2.16
N THR A 155 8.45 -2.26 1.20
CA THR A 155 7.07 -2.70 1.49
C THR A 155 7.06 -4.03 2.23
N ALA A 156 7.80 -5.02 1.75
CA ALA A 156 7.89 -6.34 2.37
C ALA A 156 8.44 -6.26 3.80
N TYR A 157 9.49 -5.46 4.01
CA TYR A 157 10.06 -5.24 5.33
C TYR A 157 9.08 -4.50 6.27
N GLY A 158 8.37 -3.49 5.79
CA GLY A 158 7.35 -2.78 6.56
C GLY A 158 6.21 -3.70 7.00
N VAL A 159 5.73 -4.56 6.10
CA VAL A 159 4.73 -5.58 6.43
C VAL A 159 5.26 -6.56 7.46
N PHE A 160 6.50 -7.01 7.34
CA PHE A 160 7.15 -7.87 8.33
C PHE A 160 7.20 -7.23 9.72
N VAL A 161 7.62 -5.97 9.80
CA VAL A 161 7.66 -5.19 11.06
C VAL A 161 6.27 -5.05 11.66
N GLY A 162 5.27 -4.72 10.85
CA GLY A 162 3.88 -4.58 11.29
C GLY A 162 3.24 -5.90 11.70
N LEU A 163 3.54 -6.98 10.99
CA LEU A 163 3.08 -8.33 11.31
C LEU A 163 3.62 -8.78 12.68
N LYS A 164 4.89 -8.53 12.98
CA LYS A 164 5.47 -8.80 14.31
C LYS A 164 4.71 -8.06 15.40
N GLU A 165 4.38 -6.79 15.20
CA GLU A 165 3.60 -6.02 16.16
C GLU A 165 2.18 -6.58 16.33
N ALA A 166 1.52 -7.01 15.25
CA ALA A 166 0.21 -7.64 15.30
C ALA A 166 0.25 -8.99 16.06
N VAL A 167 1.29 -9.79 15.83
CA VAL A 167 1.54 -11.04 16.58
C VAL A 167 1.75 -10.74 18.06
N ARG A 168 2.58 -9.76 18.39
CA ARG A 168 2.81 -9.34 19.78
C ARG A 168 1.51 -8.93 20.46
N GLN A 169 0.72 -8.11 19.79
CA GLN A 169 -0.54 -7.58 20.35
C GLN A 169 -1.60 -8.68 20.55
N ARG A 170 -1.70 -9.62 19.59
CA ARG A 170 -2.79 -10.61 19.59
C ARG A 170 -2.43 -11.92 20.26
N LEU A 171 -1.18 -12.38 20.12
CA LEU A 171 -0.72 -13.68 20.59
C LEU A 171 0.23 -13.57 21.79
N GLY A 172 0.66 -12.35 22.16
CA GLY A 172 1.58 -12.12 23.29
C GLY A 172 2.99 -12.65 23.02
N ARG A 173 3.40 -12.76 21.74
CA ARG A 173 4.70 -13.31 21.34
C ARG A 173 5.58 -12.26 20.69
N ASP A 174 6.83 -12.18 21.11
CA ASP A 174 7.83 -11.27 20.53
C ASP A 174 8.67 -11.93 19.41
N ASP A 175 8.66 -13.26 19.33
CA ASP A 175 9.32 -14.04 18.28
C ASP A 175 8.32 -14.73 17.35
N LEU A 176 8.78 -15.12 16.15
CA LEU A 176 7.97 -15.80 15.16
C LEU A 176 8.34 -17.29 14.99
N THR A 177 9.23 -17.83 15.83
CA THR A 177 9.71 -19.20 15.71
C THR A 177 8.56 -20.20 15.84
N GLY A 178 8.37 -21.04 14.81
CA GLY A 178 7.31 -22.04 14.75
C GLY A 178 5.89 -21.48 14.56
N LEU A 179 5.72 -20.15 14.38
CA LEU A 179 4.42 -19.59 13.99
C LEU A 179 4.07 -20.00 12.57
N LYS A 180 2.83 -20.40 12.37
CA LYS A 180 2.27 -20.78 11.07
C LYS A 180 1.74 -19.54 10.36
N VAL A 181 2.28 -19.23 9.18
CA VAL A 181 1.89 -18.06 8.39
C VAL A 181 1.44 -18.48 7.01
N ALA A 182 0.21 -18.15 6.64
CA ALA A 182 -0.34 -18.33 5.30
C ALA A 182 -0.21 -17.05 4.50
N ILE A 183 0.51 -17.09 3.36
CA ILE A 183 0.76 -15.92 2.50
C ILE A 183 0.00 -16.14 1.19
N GLN A 184 -0.99 -15.30 0.93
CA GLN A 184 -1.72 -15.28 -0.34
C GLN A 184 -1.07 -14.29 -1.29
N GLY A 185 -0.45 -14.83 -2.35
CA GLY A 185 0.35 -14.07 -3.31
C GLY A 185 1.81 -13.99 -2.90
N VAL A 186 2.69 -14.62 -3.68
CA VAL A 186 4.14 -14.63 -3.49
C VAL A 186 4.87 -14.03 -4.70
N GLY A 187 4.32 -12.90 -5.20
CA GLY A 187 5.02 -12.00 -6.10
C GLY A 187 6.13 -11.23 -5.37
N HIS A 188 6.59 -10.10 -5.91
CA HIS A 188 7.74 -9.35 -5.38
C HIS A 188 7.63 -9.06 -3.88
N VAL A 189 6.52 -8.50 -3.43
CA VAL A 189 6.32 -8.15 -2.01
C VAL A 189 6.08 -9.38 -1.16
N GLY A 190 5.19 -10.30 -1.60
CA GLY A 190 4.85 -11.49 -0.82
C GLY A 190 6.03 -12.44 -0.64
N LEU A 191 6.87 -12.61 -1.67
CA LEU A 191 8.09 -13.40 -1.57
C LEU A 191 9.14 -12.72 -0.67
N GLY A 192 9.26 -11.38 -0.76
CA GLY A 192 10.09 -10.60 0.15
C GLY A 192 9.67 -10.78 1.62
N LEU A 193 8.36 -10.70 1.90
CA LEU A 193 7.81 -10.99 3.21
C LEU A 193 8.10 -12.42 3.66
N ALA A 194 7.91 -13.40 2.77
CA ALA A 194 8.18 -14.80 3.05
C ALA A 194 9.64 -15.05 3.47
N ARG A 195 10.61 -14.37 2.82
CA ARG A 195 12.03 -14.42 3.20
C ARG A 195 12.27 -13.92 4.62
N HIS A 196 11.71 -12.77 4.98
CA HIS A 196 11.82 -12.22 6.34
C HIS A 196 11.20 -13.14 7.39
N LEU A 197 10.02 -13.68 7.11
CA LEU A 197 9.32 -14.60 8.01
C LEU A 197 10.10 -15.90 8.20
N LYS A 198 10.63 -16.47 7.12
CA LYS A 198 11.47 -17.69 7.17
C LYS A 198 12.74 -17.47 7.98
N ALA A 199 13.42 -16.33 7.77
CA ALA A 199 14.60 -15.97 8.54
C ALA A 199 14.30 -15.77 10.04
N ALA A 200 13.07 -15.39 10.37
CA ALA A 200 12.59 -15.28 11.75
C ALA A 200 12.02 -16.59 12.33
N GLY A 201 12.18 -17.72 11.62
CA GLY A 201 11.81 -19.06 12.10
C GLY A 201 10.34 -19.45 11.92
N ALA A 202 9.55 -18.68 11.15
CA ALA A 202 8.16 -19.03 10.88
C ALA A 202 8.04 -20.24 9.91
N GLU A 203 6.95 -20.98 10.02
CA GLU A 203 6.52 -22.01 9.09
C GLU A 203 5.57 -21.39 8.06
N LEU A 204 5.82 -21.63 6.77
CA LEU A 204 5.15 -20.92 5.69
C LEU A 204 4.21 -21.82 4.90
N TRP A 205 2.99 -21.34 4.64
CA TRP A 205 2.05 -21.81 3.64
C TRP A 205 1.86 -20.74 2.60
N VAL A 206 1.94 -21.09 1.32
CA VAL A 206 1.86 -20.14 0.22
C VAL A 206 0.87 -20.57 -0.85
N ALA A 207 0.21 -19.59 -1.45
CA ALA A 207 -0.59 -19.76 -2.65
C ALA A 207 -0.39 -18.57 -3.60
N ASP A 208 -0.33 -18.86 -4.89
CA ASP A 208 -0.33 -17.86 -5.97
C ASP A 208 -1.06 -18.46 -7.18
N ILE A 209 -1.55 -17.61 -8.08
CA ILE A 209 -2.13 -18.04 -9.37
C ILE A 209 -1.06 -18.32 -10.41
N PHE A 210 0.19 -17.90 -10.19
CA PHE A 210 1.33 -18.12 -11.06
C PHE A 210 2.23 -19.23 -10.50
N ASP A 211 2.29 -20.37 -11.19
CA ASP A 211 3.10 -21.53 -10.78
C ASP A 211 4.59 -21.20 -10.58
N ALA A 212 5.12 -20.25 -11.36
CA ALA A 212 6.51 -19.83 -11.24
C ALA A 212 6.80 -19.19 -9.87
N ASN A 213 5.90 -18.35 -9.35
CA ASN A 213 6.02 -17.72 -8.04
C ASN A 213 5.97 -18.77 -6.92
N VAL A 214 5.02 -19.70 -7.02
CA VAL A 214 4.86 -20.81 -6.07
C VAL A 214 6.10 -21.68 -6.04
N LYS A 215 6.60 -22.07 -7.23
CA LYS A 215 7.83 -22.87 -7.36
C LYS A 215 9.02 -22.15 -6.73
N GLN A 216 9.18 -20.86 -6.96
CA GLN A 216 10.26 -20.07 -6.36
C GLN A 216 10.20 -20.09 -4.82
N ALA A 217 9.02 -19.86 -4.24
CA ALA A 217 8.83 -19.87 -2.78
C ALA A 217 9.11 -21.25 -2.18
N MET A 218 8.72 -22.34 -2.87
CA MET A 218 8.98 -23.72 -2.47
C MET A 218 10.48 -24.03 -2.52
N ASP A 219 11.13 -23.76 -3.64
CA ASP A 219 12.54 -24.10 -3.87
C ASP A 219 13.48 -23.29 -2.96
N GLU A 220 13.19 -22.01 -2.76
CA GLU A 220 14.04 -21.10 -1.99
C GLU A 220 13.83 -21.21 -0.48
N LEU A 221 12.58 -21.37 -0.02
CA LEU A 221 12.20 -21.20 1.38
C LEU A 221 11.68 -22.51 2.02
N GLY A 222 11.44 -23.55 1.23
CA GLY A 222 10.79 -24.77 1.71
C GLY A 222 9.35 -24.50 2.18
N ALA A 223 8.65 -23.59 1.53
CA ALA A 223 7.28 -23.27 1.89
C ALA A 223 6.31 -24.39 1.50
N ASN A 224 5.29 -24.62 2.33
CA ASN A 224 4.20 -25.54 2.01
C ASN A 224 3.27 -24.88 0.99
N VAL A 225 3.00 -25.57 -0.11
CA VAL A 225 2.16 -25.05 -1.19
C VAL A 225 0.72 -25.53 -1.01
N VAL A 226 -0.23 -24.63 -1.16
CA VAL A 226 -1.67 -24.93 -1.16
C VAL A 226 -2.35 -24.30 -2.37
N ARG A 227 -3.54 -24.79 -2.73
CA ARG A 227 -4.31 -24.18 -3.81
C ARG A 227 -4.83 -22.79 -3.37
N PRO A 228 -4.96 -21.82 -4.31
CA PRO A 228 -5.41 -20.46 -3.98
C PRO A 228 -6.71 -20.38 -3.19
N GLN A 229 -7.66 -21.29 -3.43
CA GLN A 229 -8.94 -21.31 -2.72
C GLN A 229 -8.87 -21.92 -1.32
N ASP A 230 -7.85 -22.74 -1.02
CA ASP A 230 -7.75 -23.47 0.25
C ASP A 230 -7.01 -22.66 1.33
N ILE A 231 -6.28 -21.61 0.94
CA ILE A 231 -5.39 -20.86 1.84
C ILE A 231 -6.14 -20.17 2.98
N TYR A 232 -7.40 -19.77 2.76
CA TYR A 232 -8.21 -19.07 3.77
C TYR A 232 -8.62 -19.97 4.94
N GLY A 233 -8.83 -21.25 4.68
CA GLY A 233 -9.33 -22.22 5.69
C GLY A 233 -8.23 -22.90 6.50
N LEU A 234 -6.97 -22.56 6.30
CA LEU A 234 -5.86 -23.13 7.03
C LEU A 234 -5.90 -22.81 8.51
N ASP A 235 -5.50 -23.76 9.34
CA ASP A 235 -5.29 -23.56 10.78
C ASP A 235 -3.89 -22.98 10.99
N VAL A 236 -3.81 -21.66 10.89
CA VAL A 236 -2.57 -20.88 10.99
C VAL A 236 -2.72 -19.71 11.96
N ASP A 237 -1.60 -19.24 12.47
CA ASP A 237 -1.55 -18.11 13.41
C ASP A 237 -1.74 -16.75 12.71
N VAL A 238 -1.26 -16.63 11.47
CA VAL A 238 -1.30 -15.40 10.68
C VAL A 238 -1.76 -15.71 9.26
N PHE A 239 -2.70 -14.92 8.76
CA PHE A 239 -3.04 -14.83 7.35
C PHE A 239 -2.49 -13.52 6.79
N ALA A 240 -1.63 -13.61 5.76
CA ALA A 240 -0.98 -12.47 5.13
C ALA A 240 -1.44 -12.31 3.67
N PRO A 241 -2.49 -11.51 3.40
CA PRO A 241 -2.92 -11.21 2.05
C PRO A 241 -1.91 -10.28 1.36
N CYS A 242 -1.28 -10.77 0.27
CA CYS A 242 -0.26 -10.04 -0.49
C CYS A 242 -0.56 -9.97 -2.00
N ALA A 243 -1.74 -10.41 -2.45
CA ALA A 243 -2.13 -10.41 -3.87
C ALA A 243 -3.15 -9.32 -4.19
N MET A 244 -4.42 -9.60 -4.00
CA MET A 244 -5.54 -8.80 -4.48
C MET A 244 -6.28 -8.10 -3.35
N GLY A 245 -6.95 -6.98 -3.68
CA GLY A 245 -7.91 -6.32 -2.79
C GLY A 245 -9.26 -7.05 -2.75
N GLY A 246 -10.13 -6.70 -1.76
CA GLY A 246 -11.48 -7.25 -1.61
C GLY A 246 -11.53 -8.71 -1.20
N ILE A 247 -10.39 -9.30 -0.82
CA ILE A 247 -10.29 -10.73 -0.48
C ILE A 247 -10.87 -11.04 0.89
N LEU A 248 -10.92 -10.06 1.78
CA LEU A 248 -11.64 -10.18 3.04
C LEU A 248 -13.09 -9.75 2.78
N ASN A 249 -13.96 -10.73 2.61
CA ASN A 249 -15.36 -10.58 2.27
C ASN A 249 -16.20 -11.64 3.01
N GLU A 250 -17.52 -11.58 2.89
CA GLU A 250 -18.43 -12.50 3.60
C GLU A 250 -18.07 -13.97 3.37
N GLN A 251 -17.76 -14.35 2.12
CA GLN A 251 -17.47 -15.74 1.74
C GLN A 251 -16.13 -16.22 2.35
N THR A 252 -15.07 -15.42 2.25
CA THR A 252 -13.77 -15.80 2.79
C THR A 252 -13.76 -15.81 4.32
N LEU A 253 -14.55 -14.93 4.95
CA LEU A 253 -14.69 -14.91 6.40
C LEU A 253 -15.37 -16.18 6.96
N GLU A 254 -16.23 -16.87 6.19
CA GLU A 254 -16.83 -18.12 6.65
C GLU A 254 -15.79 -19.19 7.03
N VAL A 255 -14.68 -19.21 6.31
CA VAL A 255 -13.61 -20.21 6.47
C VAL A 255 -12.35 -19.67 7.15
N LEU A 256 -12.14 -18.35 7.19
CA LEU A 256 -10.94 -17.73 7.73
C LEU A 256 -10.86 -17.88 9.26
N ARG A 257 -9.81 -18.56 9.74
CA ARG A 257 -9.60 -18.90 11.15
C ARG A 257 -8.43 -18.17 11.80
N ALA A 258 -7.49 -17.66 11.00
CA ALA A 258 -6.30 -16.98 11.52
C ALA A 258 -6.66 -15.87 12.51
N PRO A 259 -6.10 -15.87 13.74
CA PRO A 259 -6.35 -14.83 14.72
C PRO A 259 -5.70 -13.49 14.38
N VAL A 260 -4.70 -13.48 13.47
CA VAL A 260 -4.01 -12.28 12.99
C VAL A 260 -4.12 -12.20 11.46
N ILE A 261 -4.49 -11.04 10.96
CA ILE A 261 -4.55 -10.72 9.53
C ILE A 261 -3.64 -9.53 9.29
N ALA A 262 -2.51 -9.76 8.61
CA ALA A 262 -1.45 -8.77 8.42
C ALA A 262 -0.70 -9.04 7.11
N GLY A 263 -0.99 -8.28 6.06
CA GLY A 263 -0.41 -8.48 4.72
C GLY A 263 -0.27 -7.21 3.89
N ALA A 264 0.32 -7.35 2.71
CA ALA A 264 0.74 -6.24 1.87
C ALA A 264 -0.33 -5.73 0.89
N ALA A 265 -1.38 -6.51 0.60
CA ALA A 265 -2.39 -6.15 -0.40
C ALA A 265 -3.09 -4.84 -0.03
N ASN A 266 -3.38 -4.02 -1.03
CA ASN A 266 -4.18 -2.80 -0.83
C ASN A 266 -5.68 -3.14 -0.85
N ASN A 267 -6.50 -2.35 -0.15
CA ASN A 267 -7.96 -2.48 -0.12
C ASN A 267 -8.42 -3.91 0.21
N GLN A 268 -7.83 -4.50 1.26
CA GLN A 268 -8.07 -5.89 1.64
C GLN A 268 -9.54 -6.15 2.01
N LEU A 269 -10.18 -5.20 2.73
CA LEU A 269 -11.58 -5.28 3.12
C LEU A 269 -12.48 -4.98 1.91
N ALA A 270 -13.42 -5.87 1.61
CA ALA A 270 -14.42 -5.63 0.56
C ALA A 270 -15.38 -4.48 0.93
N SER A 271 -15.66 -4.32 2.22
CA SER A 271 -16.45 -3.21 2.76
C SER A 271 -16.06 -2.91 4.22
N ALA A 272 -16.52 -1.77 4.75
CA ALA A 272 -16.25 -1.39 6.14
C ALA A 272 -16.81 -2.37 7.17
N GLU A 273 -17.97 -2.99 6.86
CA GLU A 273 -18.65 -3.96 7.70
C GLU A 273 -17.79 -5.21 7.94
N ILE A 274 -16.96 -5.58 6.99
CA ILE A 274 -16.00 -6.69 7.13
C ILE A 274 -15.01 -6.41 8.27
N GLY A 275 -14.55 -5.16 8.42
CA GLY A 275 -13.69 -4.76 9.55
C GLY A 275 -14.37 -4.95 10.90
N VAL A 276 -15.66 -4.61 11.00
CA VAL A 276 -16.49 -4.83 12.19
C VAL A 276 -16.67 -6.32 12.47
N GLU A 277 -16.92 -7.11 11.44
CA GLU A 277 -17.10 -8.56 11.59
C GLU A 277 -15.80 -9.26 12.05
N LEU A 278 -14.64 -8.86 11.54
CA LEU A 278 -13.34 -9.37 12.00
C LEU A 278 -13.14 -9.10 13.50
N GLN A 279 -13.49 -7.89 13.96
CA GLN A 279 -13.44 -7.55 15.38
C GLN A 279 -14.40 -8.41 16.20
N ARG A 280 -15.64 -8.58 15.74
CA ARG A 280 -16.63 -9.44 16.41
C ARG A 280 -16.16 -10.89 16.56
N ARG A 281 -15.39 -11.38 15.58
CA ARG A 281 -14.74 -12.70 15.60
C ARG A 281 -13.44 -12.73 16.42
N ASN A 282 -13.06 -11.63 17.05
CA ASN A 282 -11.81 -11.51 17.78
C ASN A 282 -10.58 -11.81 16.91
N GLN A 283 -10.62 -11.43 15.62
CA GLN A 283 -9.51 -11.50 14.68
C GLN A 283 -8.88 -10.12 14.55
N LEU A 284 -7.57 -10.01 14.84
CA LEU A 284 -6.86 -8.74 14.76
C LEU A 284 -6.48 -8.43 13.31
N TYR A 285 -7.07 -7.41 12.74
CA TYR A 285 -6.73 -6.90 11.41
C TYR A 285 -5.75 -5.74 11.50
N ALA A 286 -4.60 -5.85 10.85
CA ALA A 286 -3.69 -4.74 10.64
C ALA A 286 -4.13 -3.95 9.39
N PRO A 287 -4.60 -2.69 9.51
CA PRO A 287 -5.08 -1.91 8.38
C PRO A 287 -4.04 -1.82 7.28
N ASP A 288 -4.44 -2.15 6.06
CA ASP A 288 -3.55 -2.34 4.91
C ASP A 288 -2.71 -1.11 4.58
N TYR A 289 -3.31 0.08 4.52
CA TYR A 289 -2.60 1.32 4.22
C TYR A 289 -1.68 1.80 5.36
N ALA A 290 -1.79 1.22 6.56
CA ALA A 290 -0.84 1.43 7.65
C ALA A 290 0.33 0.46 7.54
N ILE A 291 0.06 -0.85 7.40
CA ILE A 291 1.09 -1.89 7.43
C ILE A 291 1.96 -1.89 6.16
N ASN A 292 1.39 -1.58 4.98
CA ASN A 292 2.09 -1.62 3.71
C ASN A 292 2.73 -0.27 3.31
N ALA A 293 2.90 0.66 4.25
CA ALA A 293 3.42 1.99 3.99
C ALA A 293 4.93 2.03 3.66
N GLY A 294 5.66 0.92 3.80
CA GLY A 294 7.10 0.86 3.54
C GLY A 294 7.50 1.39 2.15
N GLY A 295 6.72 1.05 1.13
CA GLY A 295 7.01 1.50 -0.24
C GLY A 295 6.87 3.01 -0.44
N ILE A 296 5.85 3.64 0.12
CA ILE A 296 5.70 5.10 0.00
C ILE A 296 6.75 5.84 0.84
N ILE A 297 7.19 5.27 1.96
CA ILE A 297 8.31 5.79 2.75
C ILE A 297 9.59 5.78 1.92
N ASP A 298 9.92 4.67 1.28
CA ASP A 298 11.09 4.54 0.42
C ASP A 298 11.07 5.55 -0.72
N VAL A 299 9.97 5.61 -1.48
CA VAL A 299 9.77 6.57 -2.58
C VAL A 299 9.90 8.02 -2.09
N TYR A 300 9.44 8.34 -0.89
CA TYR A 300 9.60 9.66 -0.29
C TYR A 300 11.07 10.05 -0.13
N TYR A 301 11.89 9.16 0.43
CA TYR A 301 13.32 9.40 0.62
C TYR A 301 14.10 9.38 -0.68
N GLN A 302 13.74 8.53 -1.63
CA GLN A 302 14.33 8.55 -2.97
C GLN A 302 14.15 9.90 -3.66
N ARG A 303 12.98 10.54 -3.46
CA ARG A 303 12.66 11.85 -4.04
C ARG A 303 13.34 13.00 -3.31
N ASN A 304 13.32 13.00 -1.98
CA ASN A 304 13.71 14.15 -1.14
C ASN A 304 15.15 14.05 -0.63
N GLY A 305 15.86 12.99 -0.98
CA GLY A 305 17.15 12.65 -0.40
C GLY A 305 17.01 11.98 0.96
N GLY A 306 17.87 11.03 1.24
CA GLY A 306 17.89 10.28 2.49
C GLY A 306 18.91 9.17 2.42
N SER A 307 19.28 8.60 3.56
CA SER A 307 20.13 7.42 3.66
C SER A 307 19.28 6.15 3.83
N ALA A 308 19.87 5.00 3.54
CA ALA A 308 19.24 3.70 3.82
C ALA A 308 18.83 3.59 5.29
N ALA A 309 19.69 4.04 6.21
CA ALA A 309 19.39 4.03 7.65
C ALA A 309 18.18 4.88 8.02
N GLN A 310 17.95 6.01 7.34
CA GLN A 310 16.76 6.83 7.55
C GLN A 310 15.49 6.14 7.02
N ILE A 311 15.58 5.47 5.88
CA ILE A 311 14.48 4.67 5.33
C ILE A 311 14.13 3.54 6.32
N ASP A 312 15.13 2.77 6.76
CA ASP A 312 14.94 1.66 7.70
C ASP A 312 14.32 2.13 9.01
N ALA A 313 14.82 3.21 9.60
CA ALA A 313 14.29 3.77 10.84
C ALA A 313 12.82 4.19 10.68
N HIS A 314 12.47 4.80 9.53
CA HIS A 314 11.10 5.23 9.26
C HIS A 314 10.17 4.04 8.99
N VAL A 315 10.62 3.04 8.25
CA VAL A 315 9.86 1.81 8.02
C VAL A 315 9.62 1.06 9.34
N ASN A 316 10.60 1.00 10.23
CA ASN A 316 10.44 0.42 11.57
C ASN A 316 9.39 1.17 12.42
N ALA A 317 9.15 2.47 12.18
CA ALA A 317 8.12 3.23 12.88
C ALA A 317 6.68 2.77 12.57
N ILE A 318 6.47 1.97 11.51
CA ILE A 318 5.19 1.32 11.20
C ILE A 318 4.67 0.52 12.40
N ALA A 319 5.55 -0.19 13.13
CA ALA A 319 5.17 -0.93 14.34
C ALA A 319 4.54 -0.01 15.39
N GLY A 320 5.11 1.18 15.61
CA GLY A 320 4.57 2.16 16.57
C GLY A 320 3.19 2.68 16.16
N THR A 321 3.00 2.97 14.87
CA THR A 321 1.69 3.39 14.33
C THR A 321 0.63 2.29 14.50
N LEU A 322 0.97 1.04 14.18
CA LEU A 322 0.04 -0.09 14.36
C LEU A 322 -0.26 -0.36 15.83
N ARG A 323 0.73 -0.26 16.70
CA ARG A 323 0.53 -0.37 18.15
C ARG A 323 -0.49 0.65 18.65
N GLU A 324 -0.33 1.91 18.27
CA GLU A 324 -1.26 2.97 18.63
C GLU A 324 -2.68 2.67 18.13
N ILE A 325 -2.82 2.17 16.89
CA ILE A 325 -4.12 1.76 16.34
C ILE A 325 -4.73 0.61 17.17
N PHE A 326 -3.95 -0.42 17.46
CA PHE A 326 -4.43 -1.58 18.22
C PHE A 326 -4.84 -1.23 19.64
N GLU A 327 -4.03 -0.43 20.34
CA GLU A 327 -4.33 0.02 21.71
C GLU A 327 -5.59 0.89 21.76
N ARG A 328 -5.73 1.84 20.81
CA ARG A 328 -6.93 2.68 20.72
C ARG A 328 -8.17 1.86 20.35
N ALA A 329 -8.05 0.88 19.47
CA ALA A 329 -9.16 -0.02 19.09
C ALA A 329 -9.60 -0.88 20.28
N ALA A 330 -8.65 -1.42 21.05
CA ALA A 330 -8.95 -2.18 22.27
C ALA A 330 -9.63 -1.31 23.33
N ALA A 331 -9.20 -0.06 23.50
CA ALA A 331 -9.78 0.87 24.47
C ALA A 331 -11.18 1.37 24.10
N SER A 332 -11.44 1.61 22.79
CA SER A 332 -12.73 2.13 22.32
C SER A 332 -13.77 1.05 22.00
N GLY A 333 -13.33 -0.20 21.79
CA GLY A 333 -14.18 -1.27 21.29
C GLY A 333 -14.55 -1.12 19.82
N GLU A 334 -13.85 -0.27 19.03
CA GLU A 334 -14.05 -0.10 17.60
C GLU A 334 -13.08 -0.96 16.80
N CYS A 335 -13.42 -1.28 15.54
CA CYS A 335 -12.51 -2.02 14.68
C CYS A 335 -11.29 -1.19 14.28
N THR A 336 -10.18 -1.87 14.03
CA THR A 336 -8.88 -1.24 13.75
C THR A 336 -8.89 -0.35 12.52
N SER A 337 -9.69 -0.65 11.50
CA SER A 337 -9.83 0.18 10.29
C SER A 337 -10.47 1.54 10.58
N VAL A 338 -11.51 1.58 11.41
CA VAL A 338 -12.16 2.84 11.84
C VAL A 338 -11.21 3.69 12.67
N VAL A 339 -10.47 3.05 13.59
CA VAL A 339 -9.48 3.74 14.42
C VAL A 339 -8.33 4.29 13.58
N ALA A 340 -7.88 3.53 12.58
CA ALA A 340 -6.82 3.96 11.67
C ALA A 340 -7.25 5.18 10.83
N ASP A 341 -8.47 5.19 10.29
CA ASP A 341 -9.03 6.35 9.56
C ASP A 341 -9.04 7.59 10.47
N ARG A 342 -9.54 7.44 11.71
CA ARG A 342 -9.59 8.54 12.68
C ARG A 342 -8.19 9.05 13.02
N LEU A 343 -7.24 8.18 13.32
CA LEU A 343 -5.86 8.54 13.61
C LEU A 343 -5.20 9.27 12.43
N ALA A 344 -5.45 8.79 11.19
CA ALA A 344 -4.96 9.45 9.98
C ALA A 344 -5.49 10.89 9.87
N LEU A 345 -6.80 11.09 10.11
CA LEU A 345 -7.43 12.41 10.07
C LEU A 345 -6.93 13.33 11.20
N GLU A 346 -6.71 12.82 12.40
CA GLU A 346 -6.12 13.56 13.52
C GLU A 346 -4.71 14.05 13.15
N ARG A 347 -3.86 13.17 12.62
CA ARG A 347 -2.50 13.52 12.18
C ARG A 347 -2.51 14.52 11.02
N LEU A 348 -3.45 14.38 10.09
CA LEU A 348 -3.64 15.32 8.98
C LEU A 348 -4.04 16.72 9.47
N GLN A 349 -4.91 16.82 10.48
CA GLN A 349 -5.30 18.09 11.10
C GLN A 349 -4.15 18.73 11.89
N ALA A 350 -3.34 17.94 12.57
CA ALA A 350 -2.18 18.40 13.33
C ALA A 350 -1.00 18.88 12.44
N GLY A 351 -1.16 18.85 11.11
CA GLY A 351 -0.12 19.27 10.18
C GLY A 351 1.00 18.26 9.95
N GLY A 352 0.74 16.98 10.25
CA GLY A 352 1.62 15.88 9.87
C GLY A 352 3.00 15.86 10.54
N ALA A 353 3.18 16.52 11.69
CA ALA A 353 4.43 16.38 12.43
C ALA A 353 4.58 14.92 12.89
N PRO A 354 5.61 14.17 12.45
CA PRO A 354 5.86 12.87 13.00
C PRO A 354 6.18 13.03 14.48
N GLN A 355 5.42 12.40 15.37
CA GLN A 355 5.96 12.06 16.68
C GLN A 355 7.04 10.99 16.45
N VAL A 356 8.21 11.43 16.03
CA VAL A 356 9.42 10.65 16.28
C VAL A 356 9.55 10.63 17.78
N ALA A 357 9.14 9.53 18.39
CA ALA A 357 9.42 9.28 19.81
C ALA A 357 10.90 9.54 19.98
N THR A 358 11.20 10.56 20.76
CA THR A 358 12.55 10.98 21.13
C THR A 358 13.18 9.82 21.88
N LEU A 359 13.90 8.95 21.19
CA LEU A 359 14.89 8.09 21.80
C LEU A 359 16.04 9.00 22.24
N GLN A 360 15.79 9.82 23.25
CA GLN A 360 16.81 10.56 23.94
C GLN A 360 17.05 9.91 25.31
N ARG A 361 18.24 9.29 25.36
CA ARG A 361 19.12 9.17 26.51
C ARG A 361 18.62 8.40 27.73
N GLN A 362 19.09 7.19 27.83
CA GLN A 362 19.71 6.77 29.09
C GLN A 362 21.13 6.30 28.78
N ALA A 363 22.05 7.24 28.89
CA ALA A 363 23.47 7.00 29.06
C ALA A 363 23.88 7.84 30.28
N SER A 364 23.92 7.22 31.42
CA SER A 364 24.74 7.57 32.56
C SER A 364 24.79 6.37 33.53
#